data_35fd5dd4540c3cbe949ea400148e7d0a
#
_entry.id   35fd5dd4540c3cbe949ea400148e7d0a
#
_cell.length_a   1.000
_cell.length_b   1.000
_cell.length_c   1.000
_cell.angle_alpha   90.00
_cell.angle_beta   90.00
_cell.angle_gamma   90.00
#
_symmetry.space_group_name_H-M   'P 1'
#
loop_
_entity.id
_entity.type
_entity.pdbx_description
1 polymer ?
#
loop_
_entity_poly.entity_id
_entity_poly.type
_entity_poly.pdbx_seq_one_letter_code
_entity_poly.pdbx_strand_id
1 'polypeptide(L)'
;MSDESNGSEAMAAENEAKLAGSETNETKSRLGDLKLTRRSLLGAVPLTTAGLSLASLAGAGRADAQQMKPQIRREKRKEPPLENFKYDLDGSTGFVGEVGTAKEVTVAEFPVSESIAGVSMVLKPGGIRELHWHAIAAEWAYVIDGNVRTTVLGPTGEAAQDDFGPGDLWYFPKGHPHALQNLGPGDAHFILVFDDGHFSEFGTFSITDWFSQVSPDILSRDSGLSLQTIAGLPKGEAYITPGRIPPRSPAPFRDGDAIISQSAHKFRMLEREPQKWPGGEERVVDSHIFPISKTIVGAIMDLQPGALREMHWHPNADEWQYYIKGRARVGIFGAHGRSKVEEFAPGQVAFIKQGFGHYIEQVGDEPTRILITFPAAEYQEISVSTWLSNNPSLLLEDNFGISAADVARMPKSKMAIYGPHSKG
;
A
#
# COMPACT_ATOMS: atom_id res chain seq x y z
N MET A 1 46.66 -9.58 -51.14
CA MET A 1 47.42 -10.45 -50.24
C MET A 1 46.61 -10.37 -48.97
N SER A 2 45.59 -11.12 -48.90
CA SER A 2 45.35 -12.56 -48.57
C SER A 2 45.32 -12.76 -47.04
N ASP A 3 44.09 -13.08 -46.62
CA ASP A 3 43.74 -14.02 -45.56
C ASP A 3 44.08 -13.64 -44.11
N GLU A 4 43.02 -13.22 -43.43
CA GLU A 4 42.70 -13.60 -42.05
C GLU A 4 41.24 -13.24 -41.70
N SER A 5 40.29 -14.01 -42.25
CA SER A 5 38.88 -13.96 -41.82
C SER A 5 38.26 -15.36 -41.90
N ASN A 6 38.69 -16.25 -41.00
CA ASN A 6 37.99 -17.56 -40.84
C ASN A 6 38.39 -18.24 -39.51
N GLY A 7 38.13 -17.55 -38.39
CA GLY A 7 38.43 -18.10 -37.06
C GLY A 7 37.38 -17.87 -35.97
N SER A 8 36.38 -17.04 -36.23
CA SER A 8 35.42 -16.66 -35.17
C SER A 8 34.04 -17.32 -35.25
N GLU A 9 33.68 -17.93 -36.38
CA GLU A 9 32.39 -18.61 -36.51
C GLU A 9 32.36 -20.07 -36.05
N ALA A 10 33.53 -20.72 -35.93
CA ALA A 10 33.61 -22.12 -35.48
C ALA A 10 33.56 -22.31 -33.94
N MET A 11 33.85 -21.27 -33.16
CA MET A 11 33.73 -21.34 -31.67
C MET A 11 32.37 -20.98 -31.11
N ALA A 12 31.49 -20.36 -31.89
CA ALA A 12 30.15 -20.08 -31.45
C ALA A 12 29.19 -21.29 -31.58
N ALA A 13 29.43 -22.18 -32.51
CA ALA A 13 28.56 -23.35 -32.75
C ALA A 13 28.81 -24.52 -31.77
N GLU A 14 29.96 -24.57 -31.11
CA GLU A 14 30.27 -25.64 -30.14
C GLU A 14 29.77 -25.38 -28.71
N ASN A 15 29.42 -24.14 -28.37
CA ASN A 15 28.91 -23.79 -27.07
C ASN A 15 27.36 -23.88 -26.96
N GLU A 16 26.61 -23.84 -28.07
CA GLU A 16 25.18 -24.05 -28.05
C GLU A 16 24.78 -25.54 -27.98
N ALA A 17 25.63 -26.44 -28.40
CA ALA A 17 25.37 -27.90 -28.37
C ALA A 17 25.63 -28.57 -27.00
N LYS A 18 26.26 -27.85 -26.05
CA LYS A 18 26.54 -28.38 -24.68
C LYS A 18 25.52 -27.94 -23.62
N LEU A 19 24.59 -27.04 -23.92
CA LEU A 19 23.54 -26.58 -23.00
C LEU A 19 22.18 -27.24 -23.22
N ALA A 20 22.05 -28.10 -24.24
CA ALA A 20 20.77 -28.78 -24.58
C ALA A 20 20.73 -30.27 -24.16
N GLY A 21 21.65 -30.74 -23.34
CA GLY A 21 21.84 -32.17 -23.06
C GLY A 21 21.88 -32.59 -21.59
N SER A 22 21.22 -31.85 -20.67
CA SER A 22 21.20 -32.33 -19.27
C SER A 22 19.95 -31.90 -18.49
N GLU A 23 18.77 -32.18 -18.99
CA GLU A 23 17.55 -32.24 -18.18
C GLU A 23 16.54 -33.23 -18.75
N THR A 24 16.81 -34.52 -18.54
CA THR A 24 15.76 -35.54 -18.43
C THR A 24 16.35 -36.72 -17.68
N ASN A 25 16.15 -36.80 -16.38
CA ASN A 25 15.75 -38.07 -15.73
C ASN A 25 15.42 -37.85 -14.25
N GLU A 26 14.28 -38.49 -13.91
CA GLU A 26 13.89 -38.96 -12.59
C GLU A 26 13.35 -37.95 -11.55
N THR A 27 12.03 -37.79 -11.50
CA THR A 27 11.30 -38.42 -10.38
C THR A 27 9.81 -38.60 -10.74
N LYS A 28 9.48 -39.78 -11.31
CA LYS A 28 8.10 -40.32 -11.25
C LYS A 28 7.92 -41.01 -9.91
N SER A 29 7.32 -40.38 -8.92
CA SER A 29 6.73 -41.07 -7.80
C SER A 29 5.19 -40.91 -7.89
N ARG A 30 4.57 -41.98 -8.24
CA ARG A 30 3.28 -42.58 -7.88
C ARG A 30 2.36 -41.65 -7.08
N LEU A 31 1.37 -41.06 -7.75
CA LEU A 31 0.06 -40.82 -7.19
C LEU A 31 -0.94 -41.53 -8.10
N GLY A 32 -1.43 -42.68 -7.59
CA GLY A 32 -2.43 -43.48 -8.26
C GLY A 32 -3.79 -42.80 -8.27
N ASP A 33 -4.43 -42.88 -9.40
CA ASP A 33 -5.81 -42.54 -9.64
C ASP A 33 -6.76 -43.25 -8.68
N LEU A 34 -7.36 -42.56 -7.73
CA LEU A 34 -8.54 -43.02 -7.00
C LEU A 34 -9.78 -42.38 -7.65
N LYS A 35 -10.26 -43.04 -8.71
CA LYS A 35 -11.63 -42.87 -9.19
C LYS A 35 -12.58 -43.53 -8.18
N LEU A 36 -13.21 -42.76 -7.36
CA LEU A 36 -14.36 -43.17 -6.55
C LEU A 36 -15.60 -43.26 -7.45
N THR A 37 -15.87 -44.46 -7.98
CA THR A 37 -17.16 -44.79 -8.57
C THR A 37 -18.17 -45.12 -7.47
N ARG A 38 -19.27 -44.38 -7.43
CA ARG A 38 -20.47 -44.72 -6.65
C ARG A 38 -21.11 -46.00 -7.19
N ARG A 39 -20.67 -47.17 -6.72
CA ARG A 39 -21.40 -48.45 -6.80
C ARG A 39 -20.53 -49.53 -6.20
N SER A 40 -20.90 -50.00 -5.05
CA SER A 40 -20.66 -51.34 -4.49
C SER A 40 -20.41 -51.27 -2.98
N LEU A 41 -21.47 -51.27 -2.20
CA LEU A 41 -21.50 -51.80 -0.83
C LEU A 41 -22.94 -52.20 -0.55
N LEU A 42 -23.36 -53.28 -1.21
CA LEU A 42 -24.45 -54.14 -0.75
C LEU A 42 -23.82 -55.48 -0.42
N GLY A 43 -23.28 -55.58 0.80
CA GLY A 43 -22.88 -56.82 1.42
C GLY A 43 -23.95 -57.19 2.44
N ALA A 44 -24.67 -58.26 2.19
CA ALA A 44 -25.73 -58.83 3.03
C ALA A 44 -25.14 -59.27 4.40
N VAL A 45 -25.76 -58.80 5.46
CA VAL A 45 -25.64 -59.36 6.81
C VAL A 45 -27.01 -59.99 7.19
N PRO A 46 -27.08 -61.19 7.72
CA PRO A 46 -28.33 -61.88 7.97
C PRO A 46 -29.10 -61.24 9.12
N LEU A 47 -30.42 -61.10 8.87
CA LEU A 47 -31.40 -60.72 9.91
C LEU A 47 -31.47 -61.80 10.96
N THR A 48 -31.12 -61.49 12.18
CA THR A 48 -31.68 -62.17 13.38
C THR A 48 -32.75 -61.23 13.96
N THR A 49 -33.98 -61.72 13.89
CA THR A 49 -35.18 -61.12 14.49
C THR A 49 -35.03 -61.02 16.00
N ALA A 50 -34.77 -59.82 16.54
CA ALA A 50 -35.12 -59.48 17.90
C ALA A 50 -35.99 -58.24 17.84
N GLY A 51 -37.27 -58.40 18.08
CA GLY A 51 -38.22 -57.32 18.09
C GLY A 51 -37.90 -56.33 19.21
N LEU A 52 -37.51 -55.12 18.80
CA LEU A 52 -37.49 -53.92 19.62
C LEU A 52 -38.39 -52.88 18.95
N SER A 53 -39.45 -52.59 19.63
CA SER A 53 -40.50 -51.63 19.28
C SER A 53 -39.93 -50.28 18.85
N LEU A 54 -40.23 -49.87 17.61
CA LEU A 54 -40.05 -48.52 17.07
C LEU A 54 -41.08 -47.55 17.66
N ALA A 55 -41.01 -47.32 18.97
CA ALA A 55 -41.90 -46.37 19.63
C ALA A 55 -41.17 -45.72 20.82
N SER A 56 -40.08 -44.92 20.54
CA SER A 56 -39.58 -43.94 21.50
C SER A 56 -38.32 -43.19 21.01
N LEU A 57 -38.19 -42.86 19.72
CA LEU A 57 -37.16 -41.98 19.23
C LEU A 57 -37.71 -40.59 18.80
N ALA A 58 -38.96 -40.29 19.10
CA ALA A 58 -39.59 -38.98 18.90
C ALA A 58 -39.63 -38.13 20.17
N GLY A 59 -38.87 -38.50 21.20
CA GLY A 59 -38.85 -37.84 22.50
C GLY A 59 -37.46 -37.69 23.10
N ALA A 60 -36.39 -37.68 22.28
CA ALA A 60 -35.17 -37.04 22.73
C ALA A 60 -35.47 -35.54 22.77
N GLY A 61 -36.04 -35.12 23.90
CA GLY A 61 -36.19 -33.72 24.24
C GLY A 61 -34.86 -33.03 23.88
N ARG A 62 -34.97 -31.89 23.22
CA ARG A 62 -33.94 -30.87 23.36
C ARG A 62 -33.68 -30.84 24.89
N ALA A 63 -32.59 -31.47 25.32
CA ALA A 63 -32.00 -31.09 26.57
C ALA A 63 -31.86 -29.58 26.42
N ASP A 64 -32.56 -28.84 27.28
CA ASP A 64 -32.26 -27.43 27.45
C ASP A 64 -30.76 -27.39 27.66
N ALA A 65 -30.00 -27.10 26.60
CA ALA A 65 -28.61 -26.77 26.71
C ALA A 65 -28.66 -25.51 27.57
N GLN A 66 -28.56 -25.71 28.86
CA GLN A 66 -28.47 -24.66 29.85
C GLN A 66 -27.35 -23.78 29.29
N GLN A 67 -27.70 -22.58 28.84
CA GLN A 67 -26.82 -21.67 28.09
C GLN A 67 -25.57 -21.46 28.93
N MET A 68 -24.55 -22.29 28.68
CA MET A 68 -23.29 -22.21 29.41
C MET A 68 -22.66 -20.91 29.00
N LYS A 69 -22.58 -19.99 29.96
CA LYS A 69 -21.87 -18.70 29.69
C LYS A 69 -20.43 -18.98 29.28
N PRO A 70 -19.95 -18.34 28.25
CA PRO A 70 -18.56 -18.49 27.81
C PRO A 70 -17.57 -18.34 28.97
N GLN A 71 -16.67 -19.29 29.12
CA GLN A 71 -15.64 -19.24 30.16
C GLN A 71 -14.55 -18.27 29.70
N ILE A 72 -14.41 -17.13 30.39
CA ILE A 72 -13.37 -16.17 30.11
C ILE A 72 -12.03 -16.68 30.67
N ARG A 73 -11.04 -16.84 29.84
CA ARG A 73 -9.67 -17.13 30.26
C ARG A 73 -9.14 -16.01 31.15
N ARG A 74 -8.93 -16.27 32.41
CA ARG A 74 -8.51 -15.25 33.41
C ARG A 74 -7.01 -14.95 33.37
N GLU A 75 -6.18 -15.89 32.97
CA GLU A 75 -4.74 -15.69 32.85
C GLU A 75 -4.42 -15.08 31.47
N LYS A 76 -4.20 -13.78 31.47
CA LYS A 76 -3.62 -13.07 30.33
C LYS A 76 -2.11 -13.03 30.52
N ARG A 77 -1.36 -13.40 29.48
CA ARG A 77 0.07 -13.12 29.42
C ARG A 77 0.27 -11.62 29.61
N LYS A 78 1.20 -11.22 30.47
CA LYS A 78 1.57 -9.81 30.60
C LYS A 78 2.38 -9.42 29.36
N GLU A 79 1.73 -8.77 28.41
CA GLU A 79 2.38 -8.15 27.26
C GLU A 79 2.56 -6.65 27.53
N PRO A 80 3.61 -6.02 26.96
CA PRO A 80 3.75 -4.57 27.06
C PRO A 80 2.55 -3.87 26.41
N PRO A 81 2.24 -2.63 26.80
CA PRO A 81 1.23 -1.82 26.12
C PRO A 81 1.49 -1.77 24.61
N LEU A 82 0.45 -1.48 23.81
CA LEU A 82 0.64 -1.21 22.40
C LEU A 82 1.53 0.04 22.22
N GLU A 83 2.40 -0.04 21.25
CA GLU A 83 3.30 1.06 20.88
C GLU A 83 2.52 2.32 20.51
N ASN A 84 3.22 3.44 20.43
CA ASN A 84 2.64 4.65 19.88
C ASN A 84 2.39 4.46 18.38
N PHE A 85 1.15 4.70 17.92
CA PHE A 85 0.76 4.54 16.53
C PHE A 85 0.34 5.87 15.88
N LYS A 86 0.66 6.99 16.54
CA LYS A 86 0.37 8.35 16.08
C LYS A 86 1.64 9.16 15.95
N TYR A 87 1.77 9.90 14.84
CA TYR A 87 2.86 10.85 14.61
C TYR A 87 2.32 12.16 14.00
N ASP A 88 2.90 13.29 14.37
CA ASP A 88 2.53 14.61 13.83
C ASP A 88 3.52 15.01 12.72
N LEU A 89 3.24 14.56 11.48
CA LEU A 89 4.15 14.76 10.35
C LEU A 89 4.29 16.24 9.98
N ASP A 90 3.18 16.95 9.81
CA ASP A 90 3.23 18.37 9.44
C ASP A 90 3.70 19.27 10.58
N GLY A 91 3.56 18.84 11.84
CA GLY A 91 4.11 19.50 13.01
C GLY A 91 5.58 19.22 13.27
N SER A 92 6.18 18.21 12.58
CA SER A 92 7.56 17.81 12.79
C SER A 92 8.59 18.81 12.24
N THR A 93 9.83 18.66 12.68
CA THR A 93 10.97 19.35 12.06
C THR A 93 11.31 18.67 10.71
N GLY A 94 11.87 19.44 9.79
CA GLY A 94 12.27 18.94 8.48
C GLY A 94 13.10 19.96 7.72
N PHE A 95 13.29 19.73 6.43
CA PHE A 95 13.93 20.70 5.55
C PHE A 95 13.00 21.90 5.30
N VAL A 96 13.55 23.11 5.45
CA VAL A 96 12.88 24.37 5.12
C VAL A 96 13.81 25.21 4.25
N GLY A 97 13.55 25.19 2.95
CA GLY A 97 14.27 25.98 1.95
C GLY A 97 13.48 27.19 1.47
N GLU A 98 14.10 27.98 0.61
CA GLU A 98 13.49 29.20 0.03
C GLU A 98 12.27 28.85 -0.84
N VAL A 99 12.35 27.75 -1.61
CA VAL A 99 11.35 27.36 -2.61
C VAL A 99 10.67 26.03 -2.32
N GLY A 100 10.79 25.51 -1.11
CA GLY A 100 10.06 24.31 -0.71
C GLY A 100 10.40 23.84 0.68
N THR A 101 9.59 22.89 1.17
CA THR A 101 9.76 22.22 2.46
C THR A 101 9.57 20.72 2.29
N ALA A 102 10.24 19.93 3.11
CA ALA A 102 10.03 18.49 3.22
C ALA A 102 10.10 18.06 4.69
N LYS A 103 9.13 17.28 5.12
CA LYS A 103 9.03 16.71 6.47
C LYS A 103 8.84 15.22 6.32
N GLU A 104 9.71 14.44 6.91
CA GLU A 104 9.64 12.98 6.81
C GLU A 104 9.22 12.31 8.11
N VAL A 105 8.73 11.11 7.97
CA VAL A 105 8.49 10.15 9.04
C VAL A 105 9.01 8.79 8.61
N THR A 106 10.05 8.34 9.28
CA THR A 106 10.70 7.04 9.06
C THR A 106 10.66 6.22 10.35
N VAL A 107 11.23 5.04 10.33
CA VAL A 107 11.40 4.23 11.55
C VAL A 107 12.22 4.95 12.63
N ALA A 108 13.03 5.94 12.28
CA ALA A 108 13.84 6.71 13.23
C ALA A 108 12.97 7.61 14.11
N GLU A 109 12.00 8.32 13.54
CA GLU A 109 11.06 9.20 14.23
C GLU A 109 9.85 8.45 14.77
N PHE A 110 9.44 7.38 14.08
CA PHE A 110 8.24 6.63 14.35
C PHE A 110 8.52 5.12 14.29
N PRO A 111 9.12 4.54 15.33
CA PRO A 111 9.67 3.17 15.32
C PRO A 111 8.68 2.06 14.95
N VAL A 112 7.38 2.29 15.06
CA VAL A 112 6.36 1.31 14.67
C VAL A 112 6.23 1.18 13.15
N SER A 113 6.64 2.20 12.38
CA SER A 113 6.49 2.28 10.91
C SER A 113 7.66 1.60 10.19
N GLU A 114 7.81 0.29 10.39
CA GLU A 114 8.94 -0.49 9.84
C GLU A 114 8.86 -0.72 8.33
N SER A 115 7.65 -0.72 7.78
CA SER A 115 7.39 -1.11 6.38
C SER A 115 7.06 0.06 5.45
N ILE A 116 6.85 1.25 6.00
CA ILE A 116 6.53 2.46 5.24
C ILE A 116 7.25 3.66 5.84
N ALA A 117 7.86 4.49 4.98
CA ALA A 117 8.23 5.86 5.28
C ALA A 117 7.30 6.82 4.52
N GLY A 118 7.08 8.00 5.07
CA GLY A 118 6.23 9.02 4.45
C GLY A 118 6.87 10.41 4.49
N VAL A 119 6.57 11.24 3.48
CA VAL A 119 7.06 12.62 3.39
C VAL A 119 5.91 13.55 3.02
N SER A 120 5.77 14.64 3.75
CA SER A 120 4.94 15.78 3.36
C SER A 120 5.85 16.82 2.69
N MET A 121 5.68 17.02 1.38
CA MET A 121 6.49 17.93 0.59
C MET A 121 5.65 19.07 0.01
N VAL A 122 6.17 20.29 0.14
CA VAL A 122 5.60 21.47 -0.48
C VAL A 122 6.66 22.11 -1.36
N LEU A 123 6.34 22.31 -2.63
CA LEU A 123 7.16 23.10 -3.58
C LEU A 123 6.44 24.40 -3.90
N LYS A 124 7.14 25.54 -3.75
CA LYS A 124 6.64 26.84 -4.20
C LYS A 124 6.71 26.95 -5.73
N PRO A 125 6.01 27.93 -6.36
CA PRO A 125 6.02 28.10 -7.80
C PRO A 125 7.42 28.10 -8.39
N GLY A 126 7.69 27.18 -9.34
CA GLY A 126 8.99 26.98 -9.95
C GLY A 126 10.00 26.21 -9.11
N GLY A 127 9.68 25.84 -7.87
CA GLY A 127 10.54 24.97 -7.05
C GLY A 127 10.71 23.59 -7.70
N ILE A 128 11.92 23.06 -7.62
CA ILE A 128 12.33 21.79 -8.22
C ILE A 128 12.90 20.90 -7.11
N ARG A 129 12.32 19.71 -6.89
CA ARG A 129 13.03 18.59 -6.28
C ARG A 129 13.97 18.04 -7.35
N GLU A 130 15.28 18.17 -7.12
CA GLU A 130 16.28 17.90 -8.13
C GLU A 130 16.23 16.48 -8.72
N LEU A 131 16.97 16.22 -9.78
CA LEU A 131 17.12 14.89 -10.36
C LEU A 131 17.77 13.96 -9.33
N HIS A 132 17.08 12.88 -8.98
CA HIS A 132 17.49 11.95 -7.95
C HIS A 132 16.87 10.56 -8.17
N TRP A 133 17.29 9.57 -7.39
CA TRP A 133 16.69 8.24 -7.39
C TRP A 133 16.76 7.59 -5.99
N HIS A 134 15.89 6.63 -5.76
CA HIS A 134 15.78 5.87 -4.53
C HIS A 134 16.27 4.44 -4.74
N ALA A 135 17.31 4.01 -4.04
CA ALA A 135 17.93 2.71 -4.26
C ALA A 135 17.13 1.57 -3.60
N ILE A 136 16.58 1.80 -2.40
CA ILE A 136 15.97 0.75 -1.57
C ILE A 136 14.45 0.77 -1.55
N ALA A 137 13.81 1.87 -1.96
CA ALA A 137 12.36 2.02 -1.92
C ALA A 137 11.79 2.46 -3.28
N ALA A 138 10.58 2.02 -3.56
CA ALA A 138 9.72 2.62 -4.59
C ALA A 138 9.05 3.87 -4.00
N GLU A 139 8.76 4.86 -4.85
CA GLU A 139 8.02 6.06 -4.49
C GLU A 139 6.59 5.99 -5.01
N TRP A 140 5.64 6.20 -4.13
CA TRP A 140 4.25 6.45 -4.45
C TRP A 140 3.85 7.82 -3.91
N ALA A 141 3.06 8.59 -4.66
CA ALA A 141 2.67 9.91 -4.18
C ALA A 141 1.22 10.26 -4.51
N TYR A 142 0.66 11.14 -3.70
CA TYR A 142 -0.68 11.71 -3.89
C TYR A 142 -0.62 13.24 -3.81
N VAL A 143 -1.15 13.91 -4.83
CA VAL A 143 -1.21 15.37 -4.87
C VAL A 143 -2.43 15.85 -4.08
N ILE A 144 -2.18 16.64 -3.03
CA ILE A 144 -3.23 17.25 -2.21
C ILE A 144 -3.69 18.57 -2.83
N ASP A 145 -2.74 19.44 -3.22
CA ASP A 145 -3.03 20.75 -3.79
C ASP A 145 -1.93 21.18 -4.78
N GLY A 146 -2.26 22.13 -5.64
CA GLY A 146 -1.34 22.67 -6.65
C GLY A 146 -1.14 21.75 -7.85
N ASN A 147 -0.08 22.04 -8.63
CA ASN A 147 0.25 21.29 -9.83
C ASN A 147 1.74 21.00 -9.87
N VAL A 148 2.08 19.76 -10.13
CA VAL A 148 3.48 19.31 -10.20
C VAL A 148 3.71 18.53 -11.50
N ARG A 149 4.86 18.78 -12.14
CA ARG A 149 5.37 17.95 -13.23
C ARG A 149 6.39 17.00 -12.72
N THR A 150 6.28 15.76 -13.13
CA THR A 150 7.34 14.78 -12.94
C THR A 150 8.02 14.47 -14.26
N THR A 151 9.29 14.12 -14.19
CA THR A 151 10.04 13.52 -15.29
C THR A 151 10.73 12.30 -14.73
N VAL A 152 10.51 11.12 -15.34
CA VAL A 152 11.07 9.85 -14.88
C VAL A 152 11.69 9.09 -16.05
N LEU A 153 12.78 8.37 -15.78
CA LEU A 153 13.49 7.56 -16.76
C LEU A 153 13.49 6.10 -16.32
N GLY A 154 13.12 5.21 -17.23
CA GLY A 154 13.21 3.75 -17.04
C GLY A 154 14.56 3.17 -17.49
N PRO A 155 14.84 1.90 -17.13
CA PRO A 155 16.15 1.26 -17.34
C PRO A 155 16.46 0.97 -18.81
N THR A 156 15.49 0.98 -19.70
CA THR A 156 15.69 0.80 -21.15
C THR A 156 15.74 2.12 -21.92
N GLY A 157 15.80 3.25 -21.20
CA GLY A 157 15.91 4.59 -21.78
C GLY A 157 14.55 5.23 -22.09
N GLU A 158 13.44 4.57 -21.75
CA GLU A 158 12.11 5.16 -21.84
C GLU A 158 11.97 6.30 -20.83
N ALA A 159 11.53 7.45 -21.30
CA ALA A 159 11.27 8.60 -20.47
C ALA A 159 9.78 8.96 -20.47
N ALA A 160 9.25 9.36 -19.33
CA ALA A 160 7.90 9.89 -19.21
C ALA A 160 7.92 11.26 -18.54
N GLN A 161 7.05 12.15 -19.00
CA GLN A 161 6.82 13.44 -18.39
C GLN A 161 5.33 13.67 -18.27
N ASP A 162 4.85 13.86 -17.04
CA ASP A 162 3.45 14.03 -16.73
C ASP A 162 3.19 15.21 -15.81
N ASP A 163 2.04 15.87 -16.02
CA ASP A 163 1.51 16.92 -15.14
C ASP A 163 0.46 16.34 -14.23
N PHE A 164 0.57 16.60 -12.93
CA PHE A 164 -0.32 16.10 -11.87
C PHE A 164 -1.01 17.26 -11.20
N GLY A 165 -2.29 17.06 -10.85
CA GLY A 165 -3.09 17.98 -10.07
C GLY A 165 -3.70 17.29 -8.85
N PRO A 166 -4.52 18.01 -8.04
CA PRO A 166 -5.13 17.44 -6.85
C PRO A 166 -5.93 16.17 -7.15
N GLY A 167 -5.62 15.10 -6.41
CA GLY A 167 -6.23 13.78 -6.60
C GLY A 167 -5.54 12.87 -7.59
N ASP A 168 -4.50 13.33 -8.27
CA ASP A 168 -3.64 12.49 -9.07
C ASP A 168 -2.59 11.81 -8.19
N LEU A 169 -2.12 10.65 -8.62
CA LEU A 169 -1.03 9.92 -7.99
C LEU A 169 -0.01 9.45 -9.02
N TRP A 170 1.23 9.25 -8.56
CA TRP A 170 2.28 8.60 -9.34
C TRP A 170 2.92 7.45 -8.59
N TYR A 171 3.62 6.60 -9.35
CA TYR A 171 4.46 5.54 -8.82
C TYR A 171 5.75 5.44 -9.61
N PHE A 172 6.89 5.48 -8.91
CA PHE A 172 8.22 5.27 -9.46
C PHE A 172 8.85 4.03 -8.85
N PRO A 173 9.16 3.02 -9.66
CA PRO A 173 9.87 1.83 -9.18
C PRO A 173 11.25 2.18 -8.62
N LYS A 174 11.78 1.33 -7.76
CA LYS A 174 13.14 1.45 -7.21
C LYS A 174 14.16 1.69 -8.31
N GLY A 175 15.09 2.65 -8.07
CA GLY A 175 16.18 2.96 -8.99
C GLY A 175 15.81 3.81 -10.21
N HIS A 176 14.54 4.19 -10.40
CA HIS A 176 14.13 5.05 -11.51
C HIS A 176 14.46 6.51 -11.20
N PRO A 177 15.41 7.15 -11.92
CA PRO A 177 15.72 8.54 -11.69
C PRO A 177 14.57 9.44 -12.14
N HIS A 178 14.29 10.46 -11.33
CA HIS A 178 13.19 11.39 -11.57
C HIS A 178 13.46 12.78 -11.01
N ALA A 179 12.59 13.71 -11.33
CA ALA A 179 12.57 15.07 -10.79
C ALA A 179 11.13 15.56 -10.70
N LEU A 180 10.86 16.45 -9.73
CA LEU A 180 9.55 17.05 -9.50
C LEU A 180 9.67 18.56 -9.65
N GLN A 181 8.72 19.21 -10.35
CA GLN A 181 8.71 20.63 -10.55
C GLN A 181 7.33 21.24 -10.39
N ASN A 182 7.18 22.24 -9.54
CA ASN A 182 5.93 22.96 -9.39
C ASN A 182 5.63 23.81 -10.64
N LEU A 183 4.45 23.63 -11.22
CA LEU A 183 3.94 24.32 -12.41
C LEU A 183 3.29 25.68 -12.12
N GLY A 184 3.22 26.07 -10.83
CA GLY A 184 2.50 27.29 -10.43
C GLY A 184 0.98 27.23 -10.70
N PRO A 185 0.24 28.34 -10.47
CA PRO A 185 0.73 29.59 -9.87
C PRO A 185 0.91 29.54 -8.33
N GLY A 186 0.29 28.58 -7.64
CA GLY A 186 0.35 28.36 -6.18
C GLY A 186 1.39 27.31 -5.78
N ASP A 187 1.49 27.09 -4.48
CA ASP A 187 2.27 26.00 -3.92
C ASP A 187 1.70 24.64 -4.36
N ALA A 188 2.56 23.65 -4.54
CA ALA A 188 2.16 22.26 -4.74
C ALA A 188 2.48 21.46 -3.49
N HIS A 189 1.43 20.87 -2.88
CA HIS A 189 1.53 20.02 -1.71
C HIS A 189 1.18 18.59 -2.08
N PHE A 190 2.05 17.66 -1.75
CA PHE A 190 1.86 16.23 -2.02
C PHE A 190 2.51 15.38 -0.93
N ILE A 191 1.95 14.19 -0.74
CA ILE A 191 2.47 13.19 0.17
C ILE A 191 3.19 12.12 -0.63
N LEU A 192 4.45 11.88 -0.28
CA LEU A 192 5.25 10.77 -0.80
C LEU A 192 5.20 9.63 0.19
N VAL A 193 5.14 8.41 -0.33
CA VAL A 193 5.10 7.17 0.47
C VAL A 193 6.10 6.19 -0.14
N PHE A 194 6.91 5.58 0.71
CA PHE A 194 7.96 4.65 0.35
C PHE A 194 7.70 3.28 0.97
N ASP A 195 7.92 2.21 0.24
CA ASP A 195 7.67 0.83 0.64
C ASP A 195 8.78 0.23 1.55
N ASP A 196 9.41 1.08 2.35
CA ASP A 196 10.44 0.72 3.33
C ASP A 196 10.51 1.80 4.42
N GLY A 197 10.23 1.44 5.67
CA GLY A 197 10.26 2.38 6.80
C GLY A 197 11.65 2.88 7.17
N HIS A 198 12.72 2.23 6.69
CA HIS A 198 14.10 2.67 6.89
C HIS A 198 14.59 3.64 5.81
N PHE A 199 13.78 3.84 4.77
CA PHE A 199 14.11 4.80 3.73
C PHE A 199 13.93 6.22 4.25
N SER A 200 14.96 7.06 4.08
CA SER A 200 14.91 8.51 4.34
C SER A 200 15.00 9.28 3.04
N GLU A 201 14.11 10.23 2.83
CA GLU A 201 14.14 11.17 1.71
C GLU A 201 15.40 12.04 1.73
N PHE A 202 15.96 12.28 2.91
CA PHE A 202 17.24 13.02 3.06
C PHE A 202 18.47 12.16 2.77
N GLY A 203 18.30 10.88 2.51
CA GLY A 203 19.35 9.93 2.13
C GLY A 203 19.26 9.47 0.66
N THR A 204 18.59 10.22 -0.21
CA THR A 204 18.46 9.91 -1.64
C THR A 204 19.76 10.10 -2.40
N PHE A 205 19.87 9.43 -3.56
CA PHE A 205 20.99 9.63 -4.48
C PHE A 205 20.67 10.80 -5.41
N SER A 206 21.25 11.98 -5.13
CA SER A 206 21.04 13.16 -5.96
C SER A 206 22.11 13.33 -7.02
N ILE A 207 21.72 13.90 -8.17
CA ILE A 207 22.65 14.12 -9.28
C ILE A 207 23.73 15.15 -8.94
N THR A 208 23.39 16.20 -8.19
CA THR A 208 24.35 17.25 -7.85
C THR A 208 25.37 16.78 -6.82
N ASP A 209 24.95 15.93 -5.87
CA ASP A 209 25.88 15.32 -4.93
C ASP A 209 26.83 14.37 -5.66
N TRP A 210 26.30 13.47 -6.50
CA TRP A 210 27.11 12.56 -7.30
C TRP A 210 28.13 13.31 -8.15
N PHE A 211 27.71 14.35 -8.87
CA PHE A 211 28.61 15.18 -9.70
C PHE A 211 29.69 15.86 -8.87
N SER A 212 29.39 16.21 -7.61
CA SER A 212 30.38 16.82 -6.72
C SER A 212 31.51 15.86 -6.28
N GLN A 213 31.28 14.55 -6.37
CA GLN A 213 32.22 13.49 -6.00
C GLN A 213 33.02 12.95 -7.20
N VAL A 214 32.67 13.32 -8.43
CA VAL A 214 33.35 12.88 -9.68
C VAL A 214 34.41 13.87 -10.10
N SER A 215 35.54 13.36 -10.58
CA SER A 215 36.58 14.25 -11.10
C SER A 215 36.09 15.11 -12.29
N PRO A 216 36.47 16.39 -12.39
CA PRO A 216 36.00 17.26 -13.47
C PRO A 216 36.29 16.72 -14.87
N ASP A 217 37.39 15.97 -15.05
CA ASP A 217 37.74 15.37 -16.35
C ASP A 217 36.75 14.27 -16.76
N ILE A 218 36.42 13.37 -15.82
CA ILE A 218 35.42 12.31 -16.06
C ILE A 218 34.08 12.95 -16.37
N LEU A 219 33.63 13.89 -15.53
CA LEU A 219 32.35 14.56 -15.70
C LEU A 219 32.26 15.33 -17.02
N SER A 220 33.36 15.97 -17.45
CA SER A 220 33.45 16.67 -18.76
C SER A 220 33.29 15.69 -19.93
N ARG A 221 33.95 14.55 -19.87
CA ARG A 221 33.88 13.52 -20.92
C ARG A 221 32.51 12.88 -21.03
N ASP A 222 31.87 12.60 -19.88
CA ASP A 222 30.56 11.96 -19.80
C ASP A 222 29.42 12.91 -20.19
N SER A 223 29.44 14.15 -19.66
CA SER A 223 28.36 15.13 -19.86
C SER A 223 28.54 16.04 -21.07
N GLY A 224 29.73 16.12 -21.62
CA GLY A 224 30.10 17.10 -22.67
C GLY A 224 30.22 18.55 -22.15
N LEU A 225 30.11 18.78 -20.83
CA LEU A 225 30.25 20.11 -20.24
C LEU A 225 31.72 20.57 -20.22
N SER A 226 31.95 21.89 -20.38
CA SER A 226 33.28 22.44 -20.19
C SER A 226 33.74 22.40 -18.74
N LEU A 227 35.06 22.33 -18.50
CA LEU A 227 35.60 22.39 -17.12
C LEU A 227 35.20 23.68 -16.39
N GLN A 228 35.04 24.78 -17.12
CA GLN A 228 34.56 26.04 -16.57
C GLN A 228 33.11 25.95 -16.10
N THR A 229 32.23 25.29 -16.87
CA THR A 229 30.86 25.04 -16.51
C THR A 229 30.78 24.14 -15.28
N ILE A 230 31.56 23.04 -15.27
CA ILE A 230 31.63 22.09 -14.16
C ILE A 230 32.11 22.76 -12.88
N ALA A 231 33.03 23.68 -12.94
CA ALA A 231 33.49 24.43 -11.77
C ALA A 231 32.39 25.26 -11.11
N GLY A 232 31.36 25.67 -11.88
CA GLY A 232 30.19 26.41 -11.39
C GLY A 232 29.00 25.56 -10.92
N LEU A 233 29.07 24.23 -11.04
CA LEU A 233 28.02 23.35 -10.57
C LEU A 233 27.95 23.32 -9.03
N PRO A 234 26.79 22.97 -8.42
CA PRO A 234 26.68 22.76 -6.99
C PRO A 234 27.75 21.79 -6.47
N LYS A 235 28.23 22.02 -5.24
CA LYS A 235 29.28 21.22 -4.60
C LYS A 235 28.69 20.35 -3.48
N GLY A 236 27.65 19.61 -3.79
CA GLY A 236 26.89 18.75 -2.92
C GLY A 236 25.44 18.73 -3.34
N GLU A 237 24.61 18.06 -2.57
CA GLU A 237 23.17 17.94 -2.82
C GLU A 237 22.49 19.31 -2.83
N ALA A 238 21.82 19.63 -3.91
CA ALA A 238 21.00 20.84 -4.02
C ALA A 238 19.60 20.65 -3.43
N TYR A 239 19.12 19.43 -3.37
CA TYR A 239 17.87 18.93 -2.82
C TYR A 239 16.62 19.61 -3.42
N ILE A 240 16.22 20.80 -2.95
CA ILE A 240 15.15 21.61 -3.54
C ILE A 240 15.71 22.93 -4.01
N THR A 241 15.60 23.20 -5.32
CA THR A 241 16.23 24.35 -5.98
C THR A 241 15.22 25.26 -6.64
N PRO A 242 15.50 26.59 -6.72
CA PRO A 242 14.68 27.50 -7.51
C PRO A 242 14.85 27.24 -9.00
N GLY A 243 13.75 27.26 -9.72
CA GLY A 243 13.69 27.15 -11.17
C GLY A 243 12.65 28.06 -11.77
N ARG A 244 12.58 28.06 -13.09
CA ARG A 244 11.52 28.76 -13.82
C ARG A 244 10.26 27.90 -13.85
N ILE A 245 9.08 28.52 -13.80
CA ILE A 245 7.83 27.82 -14.06
C ILE A 245 7.86 27.32 -15.52
N PRO A 246 7.79 26.00 -15.76
CA PRO A 246 7.86 25.49 -17.12
C PRO A 246 6.55 25.77 -17.88
N PRO A 247 6.60 25.80 -19.23
CA PRO A 247 5.38 25.88 -20.02
C PRO A 247 4.48 24.66 -19.74
N ARG A 248 3.17 24.86 -19.80
CA ARG A 248 2.20 23.76 -19.56
C ARG A 248 2.24 22.63 -20.60
N SER A 249 2.74 22.91 -21.80
CA SER A 249 3.04 21.84 -22.76
C SER A 249 4.35 21.19 -22.40
N PRO A 250 4.44 19.84 -22.38
CA PRO A 250 5.70 19.15 -22.18
C PRO A 250 6.75 19.64 -23.18
N ALA A 251 7.95 19.94 -22.70
CA ALA A 251 9.08 20.20 -23.60
C ALA A 251 9.47 18.88 -24.28
N PRO A 252 9.81 18.89 -25.58
CA PRO A 252 10.36 17.70 -26.20
C PRO A 252 11.67 17.31 -25.51
N PHE A 253 11.87 16.01 -25.29
CA PHE A 253 13.17 15.49 -24.86
C PHE A 253 14.25 15.83 -25.90
N ARG A 254 15.49 15.94 -25.45
CA ARG A 254 16.62 16.34 -26.31
C ARG A 254 16.87 15.41 -27.47
N ASP A 255 16.66 14.11 -27.26
CA ASP A 255 16.74 13.11 -28.31
C ASP A 255 15.35 12.92 -28.89
N GLY A 256 15.21 13.20 -30.18
CA GLY A 256 13.96 13.06 -30.90
C GLY A 256 13.39 11.64 -30.90
N ASP A 257 14.15 10.67 -30.37
CA ASP A 257 13.79 9.26 -30.24
C ASP A 257 13.39 8.87 -28.82
N ALA A 258 13.43 9.77 -27.83
CA ALA A 258 12.93 9.46 -26.47
C ALA A 258 11.43 9.19 -26.56
N ILE A 259 11.07 7.94 -26.38
CA ILE A 259 9.67 7.50 -26.36
C ILE A 259 9.05 8.09 -25.11
N ILE A 260 8.23 9.14 -25.29
CA ILE A 260 7.32 9.57 -24.23
C ILE A 260 6.29 8.46 -24.13
N SER A 261 6.47 7.53 -23.20
CA SER A 261 5.45 6.57 -22.89
C SER A 261 4.23 7.33 -22.36
N GLN A 262 3.02 7.01 -22.85
CA GLN A 262 1.83 7.50 -22.19
C GLN A 262 1.85 6.96 -20.76
N SER A 263 2.19 7.84 -19.83
CA SER A 263 1.81 7.82 -18.42
C SER A 263 1.55 6.47 -17.74
N ALA A 264 2.44 5.49 -17.90
CA ALA A 264 2.38 4.30 -17.05
C ALA A 264 2.55 4.65 -15.55
N HIS A 265 3.16 5.81 -15.25
CA HIS A 265 3.46 6.28 -13.91
C HIS A 265 2.35 7.15 -13.28
N LYS A 266 1.31 7.52 -14.04
CA LYS A 266 0.23 8.40 -13.56
C LYS A 266 -1.09 7.66 -13.41
N PHE A 267 -1.81 7.93 -12.32
CA PHE A 267 -3.19 7.50 -12.13
C PHE A 267 -4.04 8.63 -11.53
N ARG A 268 -5.29 8.80 -12.00
CA ARG A 268 -6.24 9.81 -11.55
C ARG A 268 -7.20 9.21 -10.54
N MET A 269 -6.82 9.24 -9.27
CA MET A 269 -7.56 8.52 -8.23
C MET A 269 -8.96 9.05 -8.01
N LEU A 270 -9.16 10.37 -8.05
CA LEU A 270 -10.48 10.96 -7.83
C LEU A 270 -11.44 10.80 -9.03
N GLU A 271 -10.93 10.51 -10.24
CA GLU A 271 -11.78 10.16 -11.39
C GLU A 271 -12.34 8.73 -11.33
N ARG A 272 -11.78 7.88 -10.45
CA ARG A 272 -12.31 6.54 -10.21
C ARG A 272 -13.63 6.60 -9.46
N GLU A 273 -14.63 5.86 -9.89
CA GLU A 273 -15.90 5.71 -9.15
C GLU A 273 -15.63 5.12 -7.75
N PRO A 274 -16.12 5.76 -6.70
CA PRO A 274 -15.96 5.27 -5.35
C PRO A 274 -16.91 4.11 -5.04
N GLN A 275 -16.53 3.28 -4.11
CA GLN A 275 -17.48 2.46 -3.37
C GLN A 275 -18.19 3.34 -2.34
N LYS A 276 -19.52 3.26 -2.28
CA LYS A 276 -20.36 4.13 -1.44
C LYS A 276 -21.13 3.36 -0.38
N TRP A 277 -21.20 3.95 0.80
CA TRP A 277 -21.97 3.47 1.96
C TRP A 277 -22.70 4.62 2.63
N PRO A 278 -23.62 4.35 3.57
CA PRO A 278 -24.38 5.42 4.24
C PRO A 278 -23.53 6.48 4.93
N GLY A 279 -22.34 6.12 5.42
CA GLY A 279 -21.45 7.03 6.17
C GLY A 279 -20.33 7.64 5.33
N GLY A 280 -20.20 7.31 4.06
CA GLY A 280 -19.08 7.82 3.26
C GLY A 280 -18.76 7.01 2.04
N GLU A 281 -17.57 7.26 1.50
CA GLU A 281 -17.10 6.58 0.29
C GLU A 281 -15.59 6.29 0.35
N GLU A 282 -15.15 5.31 -0.42
CA GLU A 282 -13.76 4.91 -0.51
C GLU A 282 -13.38 4.61 -1.97
N ARG A 283 -12.17 4.97 -2.33
CA ARG A 283 -11.51 4.58 -3.59
C ARG A 283 -10.23 3.84 -3.25
N VAL A 284 -10.08 2.65 -3.78
CA VAL A 284 -8.86 1.83 -3.60
C VAL A 284 -8.21 1.63 -4.95
N VAL A 285 -6.89 1.81 -5.02
CA VAL A 285 -6.07 1.61 -6.21
C VAL A 285 -4.91 0.68 -5.87
N ASP A 286 -4.97 -0.52 -6.37
CA ASP A 286 -3.95 -1.55 -6.24
C ASP A 286 -3.33 -1.91 -7.60
N SER A 287 -2.48 -2.92 -7.66
CA SER A 287 -1.79 -3.33 -8.89
C SER A 287 -2.71 -3.87 -9.98
N HIS A 288 -3.95 -4.28 -9.68
CA HIS A 288 -4.94 -4.66 -10.67
C HIS A 288 -5.50 -3.44 -11.41
N ILE A 289 -5.53 -2.30 -10.74
CA ILE A 289 -6.05 -1.03 -11.25
C ILE A 289 -4.94 -0.15 -11.80
N PHE A 290 -3.77 -0.12 -11.13
CA PHE A 290 -2.59 0.63 -11.50
C PHE A 290 -1.38 -0.32 -11.58
N PRO A 291 -1.20 -1.03 -12.71
CA PRO A 291 -0.31 -2.18 -12.81
C PRO A 291 1.16 -1.94 -12.52
N ILE A 292 1.64 -0.71 -12.63
CA ILE A 292 3.02 -0.36 -12.30
C ILE A 292 3.25 -0.31 -10.78
N SER A 293 2.24 0.04 -9.99
CA SER A 293 2.30 0.12 -8.52
C SER A 293 2.25 -1.29 -7.90
N LYS A 294 3.39 -1.98 -7.91
CA LYS A 294 3.48 -3.39 -7.50
C LYS A 294 3.75 -3.59 -6.02
N THR A 295 4.10 -2.53 -5.30
CA THR A 295 4.51 -2.63 -3.89
C THR A 295 3.73 -1.73 -2.96
N ILE A 296 2.91 -0.83 -3.50
CA ILE A 296 2.10 0.10 -2.70
C ILE A 296 0.68 0.15 -3.25
N VAL A 297 -0.29 -0.11 -2.38
CA VAL A 297 -1.71 0.17 -2.58
C VAL A 297 -2.03 1.54 -2.00
N GLY A 298 -2.83 2.34 -2.69
CA GLY A 298 -3.35 3.60 -2.18
C GLY A 298 -4.87 3.59 -2.07
N ALA A 299 -5.40 4.26 -1.04
CA ALA A 299 -6.84 4.48 -0.88
C ALA A 299 -7.13 5.92 -0.44
N ILE A 300 -8.25 6.46 -0.89
CA ILE A 300 -8.84 7.69 -0.34
C ILE A 300 -10.18 7.33 0.27
N MET A 301 -10.35 7.69 1.53
CA MET A 301 -11.58 7.50 2.28
C MET A 301 -12.16 8.85 2.68
N ASP A 302 -13.43 9.05 2.37
CA ASP A 302 -14.22 10.19 2.80
C ASP A 302 -15.30 9.75 3.80
N LEU A 303 -15.24 10.23 5.03
CA LEU A 303 -16.21 9.96 6.10
C LEU A 303 -17.07 11.18 6.36
N GLN A 304 -18.39 10.99 6.36
CA GLN A 304 -19.36 12.03 6.73
C GLN A 304 -19.37 12.22 8.26
N PRO A 305 -19.83 13.38 8.76
CA PRO A 305 -19.95 13.60 10.21
C PRO A 305 -20.71 12.49 10.93
N GLY A 306 -20.07 11.94 11.99
CA GLY A 306 -20.60 10.83 12.78
C GLY A 306 -20.52 9.45 12.13
N ALA A 307 -19.83 9.31 11.01
CA ALA A 307 -19.62 8.02 10.35
C ALA A 307 -18.62 7.14 11.10
N LEU A 308 -18.78 5.84 10.90
CA LEU A 308 -17.89 4.80 11.44
C LEU A 308 -17.42 3.88 10.31
N ARG A 309 -16.11 3.89 10.03
CA ARG A 309 -15.46 2.80 9.31
C ARG A 309 -15.43 1.59 10.23
N GLU A 310 -16.06 0.50 9.80
CA GLU A 310 -16.27 -0.66 10.66
C GLU A 310 -14.98 -1.27 11.23
N MET A 311 -15.11 -2.09 12.24
CA MET A 311 -14.02 -2.92 12.75
C MET A 311 -13.56 -3.90 11.68
N HIS A 312 -12.27 -3.87 11.35
CA HIS A 312 -11.66 -4.71 10.32
C HIS A 312 -10.17 -4.87 10.57
N TRP A 313 -9.49 -5.66 9.75
CA TRP A 313 -8.03 -5.79 9.71
C TRP A 313 -7.55 -6.15 8.31
N HIS A 314 -6.27 -5.86 8.04
CA HIS A 314 -5.61 -6.23 6.81
C HIS A 314 -4.72 -7.45 7.05
N PRO A 315 -4.98 -8.59 6.38
CA PRO A 315 -4.23 -9.82 6.62
C PRO A 315 -2.86 -9.85 5.95
N ASN A 316 -2.60 -8.99 4.98
CA ASN A 316 -1.42 -9.04 4.12
C ASN A 316 -0.48 -7.83 4.21
N ALA A 317 -0.85 -6.77 4.93
CA ALA A 317 -0.06 -5.54 5.00
C ALA A 317 -0.31 -4.75 6.29
N ASP A 318 0.66 -3.91 6.65
CA ASP A 318 0.48 -2.80 7.55
C ASP A 318 -0.36 -1.72 6.86
N GLU A 319 -0.95 -0.81 7.65
CA GLU A 319 -1.71 0.33 7.14
C GLU A 319 -1.08 1.63 7.63
N TRP A 320 -0.80 2.55 6.70
CA TRP A 320 -0.35 3.90 6.98
C TRP A 320 -1.42 4.90 6.54
N GLN A 321 -1.79 5.81 7.44
CA GLN A 321 -2.84 6.81 7.22
C GLN A 321 -2.25 8.21 7.33
N TYR A 322 -2.65 9.13 6.42
CA TYR A 322 -2.40 10.56 6.54
C TYR A 322 -3.74 11.31 6.48
N TYR A 323 -3.96 12.15 7.46
CA TYR A 323 -5.22 12.91 7.58
C TYR A 323 -5.11 14.21 6.79
N ILE A 324 -5.85 14.29 5.67
CA ILE A 324 -5.84 15.46 4.78
C ILE A 324 -6.73 16.57 5.34
N LYS A 325 -7.92 16.20 5.84
CA LYS A 325 -8.88 17.17 6.46
C LYS A 325 -9.80 16.47 7.43
N GLY A 326 -10.46 17.27 8.28
CA GLY A 326 -11.37 16.79 9.29
C GLY A 326 -10.65 16.10 10.44
N ARG A 327 -11.38 15.39 11.28
CA ARG A 327 -10.84 14.70 12.47
C ARG A 327 -11.45 13.32 12.59
N ALA A 328 -10.67 12.38 13.09
CA ALA A 328 -11.15 11.03 13.38
C ALA A 328 -10.54 10.48 14.66
N ARG A 329 -11.24 9.53 15.27
CA ARG A 329 -10.75 8.69 16.37
C ARG A 329 -10.51 7.30 15.84
N VAL A 330 -9.30 6.78 16.05
CA VAL A 330 -8.91 5.43 15.65
C VAL A 330 -8.69 4.59 16.87
N GLY A 331 -9.36 3.44 16.92
CA GLY A 331 -9.11 2.42 17.94
C GLY A 331 -8.41 1.23 17.33
N ILE A 332 -7.30 0.80 17.93
CA ILE A 332 -6.57 -0.41 17.52
C ILE A 332 -6.65 -1.48 18.60
N PHE A 333 -6.67 -2.73 18.16
CA PHE A 333 -6.71 -3.91 19.00
C PHE A 333 -5.59 -4.88 18.62
N GLY A 334 -4.75 -5.21 19.61
CA GLY A 334 -3.74 -6.26 19.52
C GLY A 334 -4.10 -7.46 20.40
N ALA A 335 -3.43 -8.57 20.19
CA ALA A 335 -3.64 -9.79 20.99
C ALA A 335 -3.47 -9.54 22.50
N HIS A 336 -3.98 -10.47 23.31
CA HIS A 336 -3.98 -10.41 24.78
C HIS A 336 -4.82 -9.27 25.39
N GLY A 337 -5.84 -8.79 24.65
CA GLY A 337 -6.77 -7.76 25.13
C GLY A 337 -6.12 -6.38 25.25
N ARG A 338 -5.06 -6.11 24.52
CA ARG A 338 -4.47 -4.79 24.43
C ARG A 338 -5.24 -3.95 23.42
N SER A 339 -5.50 -2.72 23.78
CA SER A 339 -6.13 -1.75 22.88
C SER A 339 -5.57 -0.36 23.15
N LYS A 340 -5.63 0.49 22.15
CA LYS A 340 -5.26 1.90 22.26
C LYS A 340 -6.17 2.72 21.35
N VAL A 341 -6.51 3.93 21.78
CA VAL A 341 -7.36 4.86 21.03
C VAL A 341 -6.66 6.22 20.97
N GLU A 342 -6.58 6.80 19.77
CA GLU A 342 -6.01 8.13 19.53
C GLU A 342 -6.95 8.94 18.63
N GLU A 343 -6.92 10.26 18.78
CA GLU A 343 -7.57 11.19 17.85
C GLU A 343 -6.55 11.80 16.90
N PHE A 344 -6.96 11.93 15.63
CA PHE A 344 -6.15 12.45 14.54
C PHE A 344 -6.78 13.71 13.95
N ALA A 345 -5.90 14.62 13.52
CA ALA A 345 -6.22 15.88 12.84
C ALA A 345 -5.38 16.01 11.56
N PRO A 346 -5.67 16.98 10.69
CA PRO A 346 -4.89 17.20 9.47
C PRO A 346 -3.39 17.29 9.73
N GLY A 347 -2.59 16.69 8.85
CA GLY A 347 -1.13 16.62 8.94
C GLY A 347 -0.58 15.51 9.85
N GLN A 348 -1.46 14.75 10.50
CA GLN A 348 -1.05 13.65 11.38
C GLN A 348 -1.12 12.30 10.68
N VAL A 349 -0.34 11.35 11.17
CA VAL A 349 -0.17 10.01 10.62
C VAL A 349 -0.55 8.96 11.66
N ALA A 350 -1.27 7.93 11.24
CA ALA A 350 -1.45 6.68 11.98
C ALA A 350 -0.69 5.54 11.29
N PHE A 351 -0.20 4.59 12.10
CA PHE A 351 0.35 3.33 11.62
C PHE A 351 -0.28 2.15 12.34
N ILE A 352 -0.84 1.22 11.60
CA ILE A 352 -1.54 0.06 12.12
C ILE A 352 -0.84 -1.20 11.60
N LYS A 353 -0.30 -2.00 12.52
CA LYS A 353 0.41 -3.24 12.16
C LYS A 353 -0.53 -4.26 11.52
N GLN A 354 0.00 -5.00 10.56
CA GLN A 354 -0.68 -6.12 9.90
C GLN A 354 -1.42 -7.02 10.90
N GLY A 355 -2.66 -7.34 10.61
CA GLY A 355 -3.50 -8.21 11.43
C GLY A 355 -4.07 -7.56 12.70
N PHE A 356 -3.74 -6.30 13.00
CA PHE A 356 -4.35 -5.60 14.14
C PHE A 356 -5.76 -5.14 13.77
N GLY A 357 -6.74 -5.56 14.59
CA GLY A 357 -8.11 -5.07 14.44
C GLY A 357 -8.19 -3.58 14.73
N HIS A 358 -8.94 -2.83 13.91
CA HIS A 358 -9.11 -1.40 14.11
C HIS A 358 -10.44 -0.90 13.54
N TYR A 359 -10.80 0.34 13.94
CA TYR A 359 -11.93 1.10 13.41
C TYR A 359 -11.55 2.56 13.32
N ILE A 360 -12.27 3.32 12.48
CA ILE A 360 -12.11 4.76 12.35
C ILE A 360 -13.47 5.42 12.56
N GLU A 361 -13.60 6.22 13.61
CA GLU A 361 -14.80 7.00 13.92
C GLU A 361 -14.57 8.46 13.54
N GLN A 362 -15.39 8.99 12.65
CA GLN A 362 -15.33 10.41 12.35
C GLN A 362 -15.81 11.21 13.57
N VAL A 363 -15.06 12.25 13.95
CA VAL A 363 -15.36 13.14 15.07
C VAL A 363 -15.39 14.61 14.63
N GLY A 364 -16.33 15.36 15.17
CA GLY A 364 -16.57 16.75 14.79
C GLY A 364 -17.63 16.92 13.71
N ASP A 365 -17.80 18.14 13.24
CA ASP A 365 -18.92 18.55 12.38
C ASP A 365 -18.57 18.58 10.88
N GLU A 366 -17.27 18.42 10.53
CA GLU A 366 -16.80 18.48 9.15
C GLU A 366 -16.43 17.08 8.64
N PRO A 367 -16.68 16.76 7.35
CA PRO A 367 -16.25 15.51 6.76
C PRO A 367 -14.74 15.31 6.87
N THR A 368 -14.32 14.07 7.11
CA THR A 368 -12.91 13.69 7.19
C THR A 368 -12.46 13.01 5.90
N ARG A 369 -11.32 13.44 5.36
CA ARG A 369 -10.63 12.75 4.24
C ARG A 369 -9.29 12.21 4.72
N ILE A 370 -9.07 10.93 4.45
CA ILE A 370 -7.88 10.19 4.85
C ILE A 370 -7.24 9.59 3.59
N LEU A 371 -5.95 9.85 3.41
CA LEU A 371 -5.12 9.07 2.50
C LEU A 371 -4.63 7.85 3.26
N ILE A 372 -4.80 6.67 2.68
CA ILE A 372 -4.40 5.40 3.29
C ILE A 372 -3.50 4.65 2.30
N THR A 373 -2.40 4.09 2.79
CA THR A 373 -1.49 3.30 1.97
C THR A 373 -1.10 2.01 2.66
N PHE A 374 -0.77 1.01 1.84
CA PHE A 374 -0.40 -0.33 2.28
C PHE A 374 0.84 -0.78 1.51
N PRO A 375 1.89 -1.32 2.17
CA PRO A 375 3.07 -1.88 1.49
C PRO A 375 2.73 -3.27 0.91
N ALA A 376 1.93 -3.29 -0.14
CA ALA A 376 1.44 -4.50 -0.80
C ALA A 376 1.11 -4.22 -2.27
N ALA A 377 1.05 -5.28 -3.08
CA ALA A 377 0.56 -5.20 -4.46
C ALA A 377 -0.97 -5.18 -4.54
N GLU A 378 -1.64 -5.86 -3.60
CA GLU A 378 -3.08 -6.11 -3.62
C GLU A 378 -3.72 -5.67 -2.30
N TYR A 379 -4.89 -5.04 -2.42
CA TYR A 379 -5.71 -4.69 -1.26
C TYR A 379 -6.43 -5.90 -0.70
N GLN A 380 -6.23 -6.20 0.58
CA GLN A 380 -6.96 -7.24 1.29
C GLN A 380 -7.51 -6.71 2.61
N GLU A 381 -8.75 -7.06 2.90
CA GLU A 381 -9.45 -6.67 4.12
C GLU A 381 -10.38 -7.78 4.59
N ILE A 382 -10.41 -8.00 5.89
CA ILE A 382 -11.43 -8.82 6.56
C ILE A 382 -12.17 -7.95 7.56
N SER A 383 -13.46 -7.74 7.32
CA SER A 383 -14.30 -6.93 8.18
C SER A 383 -15.15 -7.77 9.13
N VAL A 384 -15.50 -7.20 10.27
CA VAL A 384 -16.34 -7.88 11.27
C VAL A 384 -17.72 -8.18 10.70
N SER A 385 -18.33 -7.25 9.93
CA SER A 385 -19.64 -7.52 9.31
C SER A 385 -19.59 -8.70 8.34
N THR A 386 -18.53 -8.81 7.53
CA THR A 386 -18.32 -9.97 6.65
C THR A 386 -18.08 -11.24 7.45
N TRP A 387 -17.27 -11.17 8.51
CA TRP A 387 -17.00 -12.34 9.34
C TRP A 387 -18.27 -12.84 10.03
N LEU A 388 -19.05 -11.97 10.64
CA LEU A 388 -20.31 -12.33 11.30
C LEU A 388 -21.32 -12.90 10.29
N SER A 389 -21.48 -12.27 9.12
CA SER A 389 -22.48 -12.70 8.13
C SER A 389 -22.17 -14.06 7.48
N ASN A 390 -20.92 -14.52 7.53
CA ASN A 390 -20.46 -15.78 6.95
C ASN A 390 -20.32 -16.93 7.97
N ASN A 391 -20.78 -16.73 9.22
CA ASN A 391 -20.77 -17.78 10.22
C ASN A 391 -22.19 -18.35 10.45
N PRO A 392 -22.30 -19.66 10.75
CA PRO A 392 -23.58 -20.27 11.14
C PRO A 392 -24.17 -19.61 12.40
N SER A 393 -25.48 -19.35 12.40
CA SER A 393 -26.16 -18.70 13.54
C SER A 393 -25.87 -19.41 14.86
N LEU A 394 -25.97 -20.74 14.89
CA LEU A 394 -25.70 -21.52 16.11
C LEU A 394 -24.28 -21.31 16.65
N LEU A 395 -23.27 -21.18 15.77
CA LEU A 395 -21.90 -20.89 16.20
C LEU A 395 -21.82 -19.51 16.88
N LEU A 396 -22.51 -18.51 16.32
CA LEU A 396 -22.52 -17.15 16.89
C LEU A 396 -23.27 -17.11 18.21
N GLU A 397 -24.44 -17.83 18.32
CA GLU A 397 -25.20 -17.96 19.54
C GLU A 397 -24.34 -18.57 20.66
N ASP A 398 -23.68 -19.69 20.39
CA ASP A 398 -22.84 -20.38 21.35
C ASP A 398 -21.60 -19.61 21.73
N ASN A 399 -20.90 -19.02 20.71
CA ASN A 399 -19.64 -18.26 20.93
C ASN A 399 -19.87 -17.02 21.81
N PHE A 400 -20.98 -16.31 21.59
CA PHE A 400 -21.26 -15.07 22.30
C PHE A 400 -22.20 -15.27 23.53
N GLY A 401 -22.84 -16.41 23.65
CA GLY A 401 -23.84 -16.67 24.69
C GLY A 401 -25.09 -15.79 24.54
N ILE A 402 -25.54 -15.56 23.30
CA ILE A 402 -26.67 -14.70 22.93
C ILE A 402 -27.79 -15.49 22.27
N SER A 403 -28.97 -14.88 22.14
CA SER A 403 -30.14 -15.55 21.53
C SER A 403 -30.06 -15.51 19.99
N ALA A 404 -30.77 -16.44 19.32
CA ALA A 404 -30.97 -16.41 17.87
C ALA A 404 -31.60 -15.09 17.39
N ALA A 405 -32.42 -14.43 18.22
CA ALA A 405 -33.01 -13.15 17.92
C ALA A 405 -31.93 -12.03 17.88
N ASP A 406 -30.89 -12.11 18.71
CA ASP A 406 -29.79 -11.17 18.70
C ASP A 406 -28.89 -11.40 17.49
N VAL A 407 -28.56 -12.64 17.14
CA VAL A 407 -27.84 -13.02 15.93
C VAL A 407 -28.58 -12.53 14.68
N ALA A 408 -29.93 -12.61 14.69
CA ALA A 408 -30.74 -12.11 13.58
C ALA A 408 -30.60 -10.59 13.30
N ARG A 409 -30.16 -9.80 14.30
CA ARG A 409 -29.90 -8.36 14.17
C ARG A 409 -28.50 -8.03 13.63
N MET A 410 -27.58 -9.00 13.64
CA MET A 410 -26.22 -8.79 13.12
C MET A 410 -26.23 -8.51 11.62
N PRO A 411 -25.20 -7.83 11.07
CA PRO A 411 -25.07 -7.58 9.65
C PRO A 411 -25.21 -8.87 8.83
N LYS A 412 -25.88 -8.78 7.69
CA LYS A 412 -26.06 -9.91 6.76
C LYS A 412 -25.14 -9.82 5.53
N SER A 413 -24.38 -8.73 5.41
CA SER A 413 -23.42 -8.47 4.35
C SER A 413 -22.41 -7.43 4.83
N LYS A 414 -21.35 -7.23 4.04
CA LYS A 414 -20.35 -6.18 4.30
C LYS A 414 -21.01 -4.80 4.38
N MET A 415 -20.65 -4.04 5.40
CA MET A 415 -21.03 -2.66 5.60
C MET A 415 -19.79 -1.85 6.02
N ALA A 416 -18.98 -1.46 5.04
CA ALA A 416 -17.67 -0.89 5.35
C ALA A 416 -17.75 0.44 6.11
N ILE A 417 -18.71 1.32 5.78
CA ILE A 417 -18.86 2.63 6.43
C ILE A 417 -20.30 2.84 6.86
N TYR A 418 -20.51 2.82 8.16
CA TYR A 418 -21.82 3.12 8.77
C TYR A 418 -22.07 4.62 8.79
N GLY A 419 -23.31 5.03 8.55
CA GLY A 419 -23.78 6.39 8.79
C GLY A 419 -23.82 6.74 10.28
N PRO A 420 -24.09 8.03 10.60
CA PRO A 420 -24.21 8.45 11.98
C PRO A 420 -25.32 7.66 12.69
N HIS A 421 -25.07 7.31 13.94
CA HIS A 421 -26.09 6.71 14.79
C HIS A 421 -27.30 7.65 14.87
N SER A 422 -28.47 7.21 14.41
CA SER A 422 -29.71 7.88 14.77
C SER A 422 -29.77 7.88 16.29
N LYS A 423 -29.67 9.08 16.90
CA LYS A 423 -29.97 9.21 18.32
C LYS A 423 -31.42 8.73 18.49
N GLY A 424 -31.57 7.48 18.99
CA GLY A 424 -32.86 6.92 19.34
C GLY A 424 -33.47 7.66 20.53
#